data_86d03e01ca93b088ebd985212ddfe305
#
_entry.id   86d03e01ca93b088ebd985212ddfe305
#
_cell.length_a   1.000
_cell.length_b   1.000
_cell.length_c   1.000
_cell.angle_alpha   90.00
_cell.angle_beta   90.00
_cell.angle_gamma   90.00
#
_symmetry.space_group_name_H-M   'P 1'
#
loop_
_entity.id
_entity.type
_entity.pdbx_description
1 polymer ?
#
loop_
_entity_poly.entity_id
_entity_poly.type
_entity_poly.pdbx_seq_one_letter_code
_entity_poly.pdbx_strand_id
1 'polypeptide(L)'
;AATFVGFVGLAVPNFLLALVLLYISFRYFGQSVGGLFSPEYINAPWSFDKFLDLLSHLWIPTIVLGTAGTAEVIRKIRANLLDELHRPYVLTARAKGLTELNLVIKYPVRHSLNPFVSDLNDLFVKIISGETIVAVVLGLQTTGPLLLQALKEEDLYLASSLIMFLSFLAVLGTLFSDLCLMLLDPRIRRQAREGEMM
;
A
#
# COMPACT_ATOMS: atom_id res chain seq x y z
N ALA A 1 -21.72 -3.79 -4.09
CA ALA A 1 -20.68 -4.39 -4.93
C ALA A 1 -19.28 -4.14 -4.34
N ALA A 2 -18.81 -2.90 -4.15
CA ALA A 2 -17.47 -2.57 -3.60
C ALA A 2 -17.19 -3.21 -2.22
N THR A 3 -18.20 -3.27 -1.35
CA THR A 3 -18.08 -3.90 -0.02
C THR A 3 -17.83 -5.40 -0.11
N PHE A 4 -18.48 -6.09 -1.02
CA PHE A 4 -18.31 -7.53 -1.23
C PHE A 4 -16.89 -7.84 -1.73
N VAL A 5 -16.41 -7.10 -2.72
CA VAL A 5 -15.04 -7.23 -3.23
C VAL A 5 -14.00 -6.98 -2.13
N GLY A 6 -14.23 -5.95 -1.29
CA GLY A 6 -13.37 -5.67 -0.14
C GLY A 6 -13.34 -6.79 0.90
N PHE A 7 -14.47 -7.45 1.17
CA PHE A 7 -14.51 -8.58 2.10
C PHE A 7 -13.86 -9.84 1.54
N VAL A 8 -14.05 -10.13 0.24
CA VAL A 8 -13.39 -11.29 -0.41
C VAL A 8 -11.88 -11.12 -0.40
N GLY A 9 -11.37 -9.90 -0.70
CA GLY A 9 -9.93 -9.62 -0.66
C GLY A 9 -9.29 -9.71 0.73
N LEU A 10 -10.08 -9.59 1.80
CA LEU A 10 -9.61 -9.74 3.19
C LEU A 10 -9.77 -11.18 3.73
N ALA A 11 -10.67 -11.97 3.14
CA ALA A 11 -10.97 -13.32 3.62
C ALA A 11 -9.95 -14.36 3.15
N VAL A 12 -9.28 -14.11 2.02
CA VAL A 12 -8.29 -15.02 1.45
C VAL A 12 -6.89 -14.56 1.87
N PRO A 13 -6.07 -15.40 2.53
CA PRO A 13 -4.69 -15.06 2.81
C PRO A 13 -3.91 -14.75 1.52
N ASN A 14 -3.12 -13.68 1.53
CA ASN A 14 -2.41 -13.20 0.33
C ASN A 14 -1.51 -14.26 -0.30
N PHE A 15 -0.82 -15.06 0.51
CA PHE A 15 0.03 -16.14 0.01
C PHE A 15 -0.78 -17.24 -0.69
N LEU A 16 -2.01 -17.53 -0.24
CA LEU A 16 -2.88 -18.49 -0.89
C LEU A 16 -3.38 -17.96 -2.23
N LEU A 17 -3.76 -16.69 -2.29
CA LEU A 17 -4.11 -16.03 -3.54
C LEU A 17 -2.93 -16.06 -4.52
N ALA A 18 -1.70 -15.81 -4.04
CA ALA A 18 -0.50 -15.89 -4.84
C ALA A 18 -0.29 -17.28 -5.44
N LEU A 19 -0.42 -18.34 -4.64
CA LEU A 19 -0.31 -19.73 -5.10
C LEU A 19 -1.36 -20.08 -6.15
N VAL A 20 -2.62 -19.67 -5.94
CA VAL A 20 -3.70 -19.92 -6.90
C VAL A 20 -3.43 -19.21 -8.22
N LEU A 21 -3.00 -17.94 -8.18
CA LEU A 21 -2.69 -17.19 -9.39
C LEU A 21 -1.46 -17.74 -10.13
N LEU A 22 -0.42 -18.18 -9.39
CA LEU A 22 0.72 -18.89 -10.00
C LEU A 22 0.29 -20.16 -10.69
N TYR A 23 -0.55 -20.96 -10.05
CA TYR A 23 -1.07 -22.19 -10.67
C TYR A 23 -1.87 -21.89 -11.95
N ILE A 24 -2.74 -20.87 -11.93
CA ILE A 24 -3.52 -20.44 -13.09
C ILE A 24 -2.58 -19.95 -14.20
N SER A 25 -1.58 -19.14 -13.87
CA SER A 25 -0.59 -18.61 -14.81
C SER A 25 0.18 -19.73 -15.49
N PHE A 26 0.68 -20.67 -14.71
CA PHE A 26 1.41 -21.83 -15.24
C PHE A 26 0.51 -22.73 -16.09
N ARG A 27 -0.71 -23.04 -15.62
CA ARG A 27 -1.60 -24.04 -16.26
C ARG A 27 -2.22 -23.54 -17.56
N TYR A 28 -2.57 -22.24 -17.63
CA TYR A 28 -3.32 -21.68 -18.76
C TYR A 28 -2.50 -20.76 -19.66
N PHE A 29 -1.48 -20.10 -19.13
CA PHE A 29 -0.65 -19.16 -19.88
C PHE A 29 0.76 -19.69 -20.16
N GLY A 30 1.14 -20.84 -19.57
CA GLY A 30 2.48 -21.42 -19.77
C GLY A 30 3.63 -20.57 -19.23
N GLN A 31 3.32 -19.60 -18.37
CA GLN A 31 4.35 -18.72 -17.79
C GLN A 31 5.20 -19.47 -16.77
N SER A 32 6.46 -19.06 -16.62
CA SER A 32 7.35 -19.60 -15.61
C SER A 32 6.81 -19.34 -14.21
N VAL A 33 7.00 -20.28 -13.30
CA VAL A 33 6.51 -20.18 -11.92
C VAL A 33 7.51 -19.39 -11.10
N GLY A 34 7.16 -18.14 -10.80
CA GLY A 34 7.90 -17.28 -9.88
C GLY A 34 9.02 -16.44 -10.51
N GLY A 35 9.43 -15.42 -9.78
CA GLY A 35 10.41 -14.44 -10.22
C GLY A 35 9.80 -13.28 -11.04
N LEU A 36 10.66 -12.31 -11.38
CA LEU A 36 10.30 -11.15 -12.19
C LEU A 36 10.58 -11.33 -13.67
N PHE A 37 11.33 -12.38 -14.04
CA PHE A 37 11.78 -12.63 -15.40
C PHE A 37 11.69 -14.08 -15.76
N SER A 38 11.41 -14.37 -17.02
CA SER A 38 11.59 -15.70 -17.59
C SER A 38 13.07 -16.11 -17.53
N PRO A 39 13.40 -17.42 -17.47
CA PRO A 39 14.78 -17.90 -17.35
C PRO A 39 15.73 -17.34 -18.41
N GLU A 40 15.22 -17.06 -19.60
CA GLU A 40 15.97 -16.49 -20.72
C GLU A 40 16.44 -15.05 -20.47
N TYR A 41 15.66 -14.27 -19.70
CA TYR A 41 15.91 -12.87 -19.45
C TYR A 41 16.62 -12.56 -18.13
N ILE A 42 16.81 -13.54 -17.25
CA ILE A 42 17.45 -13.32 -15.93
C ILE A 42 18.80 -12.63 -16.10
N ASN A 43 19.67 -13.16 -16.96
CA ASN A 43 21.02 -12.65 -17.20
C ASN A 43 21.17 -11.84 -18.51
N ALA A 44 20.07 -11.61 -19.24
CA ALA A 44 20.09 -10.85 -20.47
C ALA A 44 20.29 -9.35 -20.20
N PRO A 45 20.97 -8.61 -21.08
CA PRO A 45 21.04 -7.15 -21.00
C PRO A 45 19.64 -6.53 -21.11
N TRP A 46 19.48 -5.30 -20.61
CA TRP A 46 18.22 -4.57 -20.72
C TRP A 46 17.84 -4.35 -22.19
N SER A 47 16.64 -4.81 -22.56
CA SER A 47 16.03 -4.66 -23.86
C SER A 47 14.53 -4.37 -23.72
N PHE A 48 13.88 -3.96 -24.80
CA PHE A 48 12.43 -3.80 -24.80
C PHE A 48 11.68 -5.11 -24.53
N ASP A 49 12.19 -6.24 -25.05
CA ASP A 49 11.61 -7.55 -24.81
C ASP A 49 11.73 -7.96 -23.34
N LYS A 50 12.87 -7.68 -22.68
CA LYS A 50 13.04 -7.90 -21.23
C LYS A 50 12.07 -7.04 -20.42
N PHE A 51 11.79 -5.81 -20.85
CA PHE A 51 10.80 -4.96 -20.21
C PHE A 51 9.37 -5.51 -20.36
N LEU A 52 9.01 -6.03 -21.52
CA LEU A 52 7.71 -6.69 -21.74
C LEU A 52 7.59 -7.99 -20.91
N ASP A 53 8.66 -8.76 -20.83
CA ASP A 53 8.72 -9.95 -19.99
C ASP A 53 8.51 -9.58 -18.49
N LEU A 54 9.17 -8.53 -18.00
CA LEU A 54 8.92 -8.01 -16.66
C LEU A 54 7.45 -7.65 -16.43
N LEU A 55 6.82 -6.92 -17.35
CA LEU A 55 5.41 -6.57 -17.25
C LEU A 55 4.51 -7.81 -17.23
N SER A 56 4.87 -8.84 -17.98
CA SER A 56 4.13 -10.11 -17.99
C SER A 56 4.22 -10.90 -16.68
N HIS A 57 5.18 -10.60 -15.81
CA HIS A 57 5.35 -11.22 -14.49
C HIS A 57 4.80 -10.35 -13.36
N LEU A 58 4.68 -9.03 -13.56
CA LEU A 58 4.23 -8.10 -12.51
C LEU A 58 2.74 -8.18 -12.17
N TRP A 59 1.89 -8.72 -13.04
CA TRP A 59 0.44 -8.73 -12.80
C TRP A 59 0.04 -9.54 -11.57
N ILE A 60 0.70 -10.67 -11.29
CA ILE A 60 0.41 -11.49 -10.11
C ILE A 60 0.75 -10.75 -8.83
N PRO A 61 2.01 -10.26 -8.62
CA PRO A 61 2.34 -9.45 -7.46
C PRO A 61 1.41 -8.24 -7.28
N THR A 62 1.09 -7.55 -8.39
CA THR A 62 0.22 -6.36 -8.35
C THR A 62 -1.19 -6.71 -7.89
N ILE A 63 -1.78 -7.80 -8.37
CA ILE A 63 -3.11 -8.24 -7.91
C ILE A 63 -3.05 -8.66 -6.45
N VAL A 64 -2.09 -9.50 -6.06
CA VAL A 64 -2.01 -10.04 -4.70
C VAL A 64 -1.82 -8.93 -3.67
N LEU A 65 -0.81 -8.07 -3.86
CA LEU A 65 -0.49 -7.00 -2.92
C LEU A 65 -1.52 -5.86 -3.00
N GLY A 66 -2.00 -5.56 -4.20
CA GLY A 66 -2.95 -4.48 -4.44
C GLY A 66 -4.34 -4.76 -3.88
N THR A 67 -4.84 -6.01 -3.97
CA THR A 67 -6.20 -6.35 -3.49
C THR A 67 -6.31 -6.19 -1.98
N ALA A 68 -5.36 -6.70 -1.21
CA ALA A 68 -5.36 -6.60 0.25
C ALA A 68 -5.25 -5.14 0.71
N GLY A 69 -4.29 -4.39 0.18
CA GLY A 69 -4.12 -2.97 0.50
C GLY A 69 -5.35 -2.14 0.14
N THR A 70 -5.90 -2.35 -1.06
CA THR A 70 -7.11 -1.65 -1.52
C THR A 70 -8.32 -1.95 -0.64
N ALA A 71 -8.52 -3.21 -0.25
CA ALA A 71 -9.63 -3.61 0.63
C ALA A 71 -9.54 -2.94 2.01
N GLU A 72 -8.35 -2.84 2.59
CA GLU A 72 -8.11 -2.15 3.85
C GLU A 72 -8.43 -0.65 3.76
N VAL A 73 -7.93 0.01 2.71
CA VAL A 73 -8.15 1.44 2.45
C VAL A 73 -9.64 1.75 2.24
N ILE A 74 -10.33 0.97 1.41
CA ILE A 74 -11.79 1.14 1.19
C ILE A 74 -12.54 1.04 2.51
N ARG A 75 -12.23 0.06 3.36
CA ARG A 75 -12.89 -0.11 4.66
C ARG A 75 -12.64 1.08 5.60
N LYS A 76 -11.38 1.52 5.72
CA LYS A 76 -11.00 2.66 6.56
C LYS A 76 -11.68 3.96 6.09
N ILE A 77 -11.58 4.29 4.80
CA ILE A 77 -12.21 5.50 4.25
C ILE A 77 -13.72 5.46 4.41
N ARG A 78 -14.34 4.30 4.16
CA ARG A 78 -15.79 4.17 4.32
C ARG A 78 -16.24 4.38 5.77
N ALA A 79 -15.56 3.78 6.74
CA ALA A 79 -15.88 3.95 8.15
C ALA A 79 -15.77 5.42 8.56
N ASN A 80 -14.64 6.06 8.27
CA ASN A 80 -14.39 7.46 8.56
C ASN A 80 -15.39 8.39 7.85
N LEU A 81 -15.74 8.10 6.61
CA LEU A 81 -16.73 8.90 5.87
C LEU A 81 -18.12 8.81 6.50
N LEU A 82 -18.55 7.63 6.94
CA LEU A 82 -19.82 7.45 7.61
C LEU A 82 -19.88 8.23 8.94
N ASP A 83 -18.79 8.20 9.71
CA ASP A 83 -18.67 8.95 10.95
C ASP A 83 -18.72 10.47 10.70
N GLU A 84 -18.00 10.94 9.68
CA GLU A 84 -17.96 12.36 9.32
C GLU A 84 -19.32 12.88 8.80
N LEU A 85 -20.11 12.04 8.13
CA LEU A 85 -21.44 12.41 7.63
C LEU A 85 -22.44 12.75 8.75
N HIS A 86 -22.21 12.27 9.98
CA HIS A 86 -23.06 12.55 11.14
C HIS A 86 -22.59 13.79 11.95
N ARG A 87 -21.51 14.43 11.54
CA ARG A 87 -20.98 15.60 12.25
C ARG A 87 -21.87 16.85 12.12
N PRO A 88 -21.95 17.72 13.18
CA PRO A 88 -22.81 18.91 13.17
C PRO A 88 -22.54 19.87 12.01
N TYR A 89 -21.29 19.98 11.56
CA TYR A 89 -20.94 20.88 10.44
C TYR A 89 -21.59 20.44 9.12
N VAL A 90 -21.85 19.13 8.94
CA VAL A 90 -22.53 18.59 7.76
C VAL A 90 -24.00 19.03 7.77
N LEU A 91 -24.66 18.94 8.93
CA LEU A 91 -26.04 19.43 9.08
C LEU A 91 -26.13 20.93 8.79
N THR A 92 -25.19 21.72 9.29
CA THR A 92 -25.12 23.16 9.02
C THR A 92 -24.92 23.46 7.53
N ALA A 93 -24.07 22.73 6.85
CA ALA A 93 -23.82 22.91 5.42
C ALA A 93 -25.05 22.52 4.58
N ARG A 94 -25.80 21.48 5.00
CA ARG A 94 -27.06 21.06 4.38
C ARG A 94 -28.14 22.14 4.58
N ALA A 95 -28.23 22.70 5.77
CA ALA A 95 -29.16 23.80 6.06
C ALA A 95 -28.89 25.08 5.24
N LYS A 96 -27.61 25.29 4.85
CA LYS A 96 -27.21 26.37 3.92
C LYS A 96 -27.53 26.12 2.44
N GLY A 97 -28.19 25.02 2.12
CA GLY A 97 -28.65 24.71 0.77
C GLY A 97 -27.56 24.11 -0.17
N LEU A 98 -26.46 23.59 0.35
CA LEU A 98 -25.50 22.88 -0.48
C LEU A 98 -26.14 21.57 -1.01
N THR A 99 -25.86 21.27 -2.29
CA THR A 99 -26.25 19.98 -2.87
C THR A 99 -25.48 18.84 -2.19
N GLU A 100 -26.12 17.68 -2.02
CA GLU A 100 -25.49 16.52 -1.33
C GLU A 100 -24.12 16.15 -1.90
N LEU A 101 -23.94 16.15 -3.21
CA LEU A 101 -22.67 15.81 -3.85
C LEU A 101 -21.56 16.83 -3.46
N ASN A 102 -21.86 18.12 -3.60
CA ASN A 102 -20.90 19.16 -3.25
C ASN A 102 -20.59 19.20 -1.75
N LEU A 103 -21.59 18.92 -0.91
CA LEU A 103 -21.43 18.82 0.53
C LEU A 103 -20.47 17.69 0.88
N VAL A 104 -20.71 16.48 0.36
CA VAL A 104 -19.91 15.29 0.66
C VAL A 104 -18.45 15.46 0.19
N ILE A 105 -18.25 15.92 -1.04
CA ILE A 105 -16.87 16.09 -1.59
C ILE A 105 -16.11 17.19 -0.85
N LYS A 106 -16.77 18.31 -0.54
CA LYS A 106 -16.10 19.49 0.01
C LYS A 106 -15.67 19.31 1.47
N TYR A 107 -16.44 18.56 2.27
CA TYR A 107 -16.24 18.46 3.72
C TYR A 107 -15.94 17.02 4.18
N PRO A 108 -16.89 16.07 4.24
CA PRO A 108 -16.65 14.75 4.81
C PRO A 108 -15.53 13.97 4.11
N VAL A 109 -15.49 13.97 2.77
CA VAL A 109 -14.44 13.25 2.03
C VAL A 109 -13.05 13.75 2.39
N ARG A 110 -12.87 15.06 2.49
CA ARG A 110 -11.56 15.65 2.83
C ARG A 110 -11.09 15.20 4.22
N HIS A 111 -11.99 15.22 5.22
CA HIS A 111 -11.65 14.79 6.57
C HIS A 111 -11.49 13.28 6.70
N SER A 112 -12.27 12.49 5.96
CA SER A 112 -12.16 11.02 5.96
C SER A 112 -10.86 10.50 5.34
N LEU A 113 -10.14 11.32 4.57
CA LEU A 113 -8.84 10.99 4.00
C LEU A 113 -7.67 11.20 4.98
N ASN A 114 -7.83 11.98 6.05
CA ASN A 114 -6.75 12.26 6.99
C ASN A 114 -6.08 11.00 7.55
N PRO A 115 -6.83 9.97 8.05
CA PRO A 115 -6.21 8.74 8.54
C PRO A 115 -5.47 7.96 7.45
N PHE A 116 -5.96 8.00 6.20
CA PHE A 116 -5.27 7.38 5.08
C PHE A 116 -3.91 8.04 4.81
N VAL A 117 -3.86 9.36 4.85
CA VAL A 117 -2.59 10.10 4.66
C VAL A 117 -1.64 9.86 5.82
N SER A 118 -2.15 9.72 7.06
CA SER A 118 -1.33 9.35 8.22
C SER A 118 -0.69 7.96 8.08
N ASP A 119 -1.37 7.03 7.41
CA ASP A 119 -0.89 5.66 7.18
C ASP A 119 0.08 5.55 5.99
N LEU A 120 0.40 6.63 5.27
CA LEU A 120 1.31 6.60 4.11
C LEU A 120 2.71 6.10 4.48
N ASN A 121 3.18 6.39 5.68
CA ASN A 121 4.45 5.88 6.18
C ASN A 121 4.52 4.34 6.10
N ASP A 122 3.47 3.66 6.60
CA ASP A 122 3.39 2.20 6.60
C ASP A 122 3.31 1.63 5.18
N LEU A 123 2.68 2.38 4.27
CA LEU A 123 2.65 2.02 2.85
C LEU A 123 4.04 2.02 2.23
N PHE A 124 4.89 3.02 2.51
CA PHE A 124 6.28 3.04 1.99
C PHE A 124 7.08 1.83 2.46
N VAL A 125 7.00 1.50 3.73
CA VAL A 125 7.69 0.33 4.28
C VAL A 125 7.14 -0.97 3.66
N LYS A 126 5.83 -1.12 3.58
CA LYS A 126 5.17 -2.29 2.98
C LYS A 126 5.48 -2.48 1.49
N ILE A 127 5.57 -1.39 0.71
CA ILE A 127 5.90 -1.47 -0.72
C ILE A 127 7.33 -1.96 -0.92
N ILE A 128 8.27 -1.49 -0.10
CA ILE A 128 9.70 -1.80 -0.26
C ILE A 128 10.06 -3.15 0.35
N SER A 129 9.56 -3.46 1.55
CA SER A 129 9.77 -4.79 2.15
C SER A 129 8.97 -5.88 1.44
N GLY A 130 7.87 -5.49 0.80
CA GLY A 130 6.84 -6.40 0.34
C GLY A 130 6.18 -7.14 1.50
N GLU A 131 5.21 -7.98 1.20
CA GLU A 131 4.78 -8.99 2.14
C GLU A 131 5.75 -10.17 2.03
N THR A 132 6.61 -10.36 3.01
CA THR A 132 7.74 -11.31 2.95
C THR A 132 7.29 -12.71 2.51
N ILE A 133 6.17 -13.20 3.05
CA ILE A 133 5.64 -14.53 2.70
C ILE A 133 5.22 -14.59 1.23
N VAL A 134 4.52 -13.55 0.74
CA VAL A 134 4.10 -13.46 -0.66
C VAL A 134 5.32 -13.37 -1.57
N ALA A 135 6.32 -12.56 -1.20
CA ALA A 135 7.55 -12.43 -1.97
C ALA A 135 8.31 -13.76 -2.07
N VAL A 136 8.38 -14.54 -0.98
CA VAL A 136 8.98 -15.89 -1.00
C VAL A 136 8.19 -16.84 -1.92
N VAL A 137 6.84 -16.84 -1.81
CA VAL A 137 5.98 -17.69 -2.65
C VAL A 137 6.11 -17.34 -4.12
N LEU A 138 6.19 -16.06 -4.45
CA LEU A 138 6.33 -15.56 -5.82
C LEU A 138 7.78 -15.59 -6.33
N GLY A 139 8.77 -15.99 -5.51
CA GLY A 139 10.18 -15.99 -5.88
C GLY A 139 10.76 -14.59 -6.13
N LEU A 140 10.18 -13.54 -5.51
CA LEU A 140 10.62 -12.17 -5.70
C LEU A 140 11.84 -11.86 -4.84
N GLN A 141 12.85 -11.26 -5.45
CA GLN A 141 14.06 -10.80 -4.74
C GLN A 141 13.82 -9.39 -4.18
N THR A 142 13.14 -9.33 -3.02
CA THR A 142 12.88 -8.08 -2.30
C THR A 142 13.61 -8.06 -0.97
N THR A 143 13.59 -6.92 -0.28
CA THR A 143 14.24 -6.75 1.03
C THR A 143 13.68 -7.67 2.11
N GLY A 144 12.40 -8.08 2.03
CA GLY A 144 11.78 -8.99 3.00
C GLY A 144 12.41 -10.39 3.00
N PRO A 145 12.41 -11.13 1.87
CA PRO A 145 13.13 -12.41 1.75
C PRO A 145 14.62 -12.32 2.08
N LEU A 146 15.30 -11.23 1.68
CA LEU A 146 16.70 -11.04 1.97
C LEU A 146 16.96 -10.88 3.48
N LEU A 147 16.11 -10.12 4.18
CA LEU A 147 16.18 -10.01 5.64
C LEU A 147 15.91 -11.35 6.32
N LEU A 148 14.91 -12.10 5.85
CA LEU A 148 14.62 -13.44 6.37
C LEU A 148 15.82 -14.40 6.18
N GLN A 149 16.50 -14.33 5.04
CA GLN A 149 17.69 -15.11 4.77
C GLN A 149 18.84 -14.71 5.71
N ALA A 150 19.12 -13.42 5.85
CA ALA A 150 20.17 -12.91 6.75
C ALA A 150 19.94 -13.38 8.21
N LEU A 151 18.67 -13.37 8.66
CA LEU A 151 18.32 -13.86 10.01
C LEU A 151 18.53 -15.37 10.17
N LYS A 152 18.22 -16.17 9.12
CA LYS A 152 18.43 -17.62 9.14
C LYS A 152 19.91 -18.01 9.11
N GLU A 153 20.72 -17.22 8.42
CA GLU A 153 22.17 -17.42 8.29
C GLU A 153 22.95 -16.77 9.46
N GLU A 154 22.23 -16.15 10.41
CA GLU A 154 22.80 -15.41 11.55
C GLU A 154 23.75 -14.28 11.13
N ASP A 155 23.56 -13.72 9.93
CA ASP A 155 24.30 -12.56 9.44
C ASP A 155 23.80 -11.27 10.08
N LEU A 156 24.36 -10.94 11.24
CA LEU A 156 23.99 -9.76 12.01
C LEU A 156 24.30 -8.44 11.27
N TYR A 157 25.34 -8.41 10.44
CA TYR A 157 25.71 -7.19 9.70
C TYR A 157 24.70 -6.90 8.61
N LEU A 158 24.34 -7.90 7.83
CA LEU A 158 23.33 -7.74 6.78
C LEU A 158 21.93 -7.47 7.38
N ALA A 159 21.53 -8.23 8.40
CA ALA A 159 20.24 -8.05 9.05
C ALA A 159 20.10 -6.64 9.65
N SER A 160 21.11 -6.17 10.41
CA SER A 160 21.06 -4.83 11.01
C SER A 160 21.10 -3.71 9.98
N SER A 161 21.86 -3.86 8.89
CA SER A 161 21.88 -2.86 7.81
C SER A 161 20.54 -2.77 7.08
N LEU A 162 19.87 -3.90 6.83
CA LEU A 162 18.52 -3.91 6.23
C LEU A 162 17.48 -3.29 7.17
N ILE A 163 17.53 -3.61 8.47
CA ILE A 163 16.64 -3.01 9.48
C ILE A 163 16.87 -1.49 9.55
N MET A 164 18.11 -1.05 9.55
CA MET A 164 18.47 0.37 9.54
C MET A 164 17.90 1.06 8.28
N PHE A 165 18.07 0.44 7.12
CA PHE A 165 17.52 0.95 5.86
C PHE A 165 16.00 1.07 5.89
N LEU A 166 15.28 0.02 6.34
CA LEU A 166 13.82 0.05 6.47
C LEU A 166 13.37 1.11 7.49
N SER A 167 14.10 1.28 8.60
CA SER A 167 13.82 2.31 9.59
C SER A 167 14.01 3.72 9.03
N PHE A 168 15.06 3.93 8.23
CA PHE A 168 15.27 5.20 7.53
C PHE A 168 14.14 5.52 6.56
N LEU A 169 13.67 4.52 5.81
CA LEU A 169 12.52 4.67 4.92
C LEU A 169 11.24 4.98 5.68
N ALA A 170 11.04 4.36 6.85
CA ALA A 170 9.88 4.68 7.70
C ALA A 170 9.90 6.14 8.15
N VAL A 171 11.07 6.66 8.56
CA VAL A 171 11.23 8.08 8.93
C VAL A 171 10.93 9.01 7.74
N LEU A 172 11.44 8.69 6.55
CA LEU A 172 11.13 9.45 5.33
C LEU A 172 9.62 9.37 4.99
N GLY A 173 9.01 8.19 5.15
CA GLY A 173 7.58 8.01 4.97
C GLY A 173 6.74 8.84 5.93
N THR A 174 7.14 8.91 7.20
CA THR A 174 6.49 9.77 8.21
C THR A 174 6.61 11.25 7.82
N LEU A 175 7.81 11.70 7.47
CA LEU A 175 8.02 13.08 7.00
C LEU A 175 7.12 13.41 5.80
N PHE A 176 7.03 12.51 4.83
CA PHE A 176 6.18 12.69 3.66
C PHE A 176 4.69 12.72 4.04
N SER A 177 4.26 11.83 4.93
CA SER A 177 2.90 11.79 5.48
C SER A 177 2.54 13.10 6.17
N ASP A 178 3.42 13.62 7.03
CA ASP A 178 3.20 14.87 7.76
C ASP A 178 3.11 16.08 6.82
N LEU A 179 3.94 16.12 5.78
CA LEU A 179 3.85 17.15 4.74
C LEU A 179 2.51 17.09 3.98
N CYS A 180 2.06 15.88 3.63
CA CYS A 180 0.76 15.69 2.99
C CYS A 180 -0.41 16.10 3.91
N LEU A 181 -0.34 15.77 5.20
CA LEU A 181 -1.35 16.18 6.18
C LEU A 181 -1.41 17.70 6.34
N MET A 182 -0.28 18.39 6.39
CA MET A 182 -0.23 19.86 6.44
C MET A 182 -0.88 20.53 5.20
N LEU A 183 -0.83 19.85 4.05
CA LEU A 183 -1.48 20.32 2.82
C LEU A 183 -2.99 20.05 2.83
N LEU A 184 -3.40 18.90 3.37
CA LEU A 184 -4.81 18.49 3.44
C LEU A 184 -5.58 19.23 4.55
N ASP A 185 -4.99 19.40 5.74
CA ASP A 185 -5.63 20.04 6.88
C ASP A 185 -4.87 21.29 7.33
N PRO A 186 -5.34 22.49 6.94
CA PRO A 186 -4.70 23.75 7.32
C PRO A 186 -4.75 24.03 8.85
N ARG A 187 -5.55 23.30 9.64
CA ARG A 187 -5.62 23.48 11.10
C ARG A 187 -4.35 22.98 11.77
N ILE A 188 -3.78 21.88 11.30
CA ILE A 188 -2.51 21.33 11.79
C ILE A 188 -1.39 22.36 11.63
N ARG A 189 -1.38 23.09 10.50
CA ARG A 189 -0.41 24.16 10.24
C ARG A 189 -0.53 25.32 11.23
N ARG A 190 -1.72 25.62 11.73
CA ARG A 190 -1.93 26.69 12.75
C ARG A 190 -1.44 26.24 14.11
N GLN A 191 -1.74 25.03 14.53
CA GLN A 191 -1.29 24.47 15.82
C GLN A 191 0.24 24.39 15.91
N ALA A 192 0.92 23.99 14.82
CA ALA A 192 2.38 23.98 14.76
C ALA A 192 2.97 25.39 14.97
N ARG A 193 2.37 26.43 14.40
CA ARG A 193 2.79 27.83 14.62
C ARG A 193 2.53 28.35 16.03
N GLU A 194 1.45 27.91 16.67
CA GLU A 194 1.11 28.31 18.05
C GLU A 194 2.03 27.60 19.05
N GLY A 195 2.45 26.37 18.79
CA GLY A 195 3.43 25.64 19.61
C GLY A 195 4.86 26.17 19.52
N GLU A 196 5.24 26.83 18.42
CA GLU A 196 6.54 27.51 18.29
C GLU A 196 6.61 28.86 19.01
N MET A 197 5.48 29.41 19.47
CA MET A 197 5.40 30.69 20.16
C MET A 197 5.30 30.56 21.69
N MET A 198 5.30 29.34 22.25
CA MET A 198 5.36 29.03 23.68
C MET A 198 6.75 28.51 24.08
#